data_610e4d5ad2cca3e90334cf224b3a8917
#
_entry.id   610e4d5ad2cca3e90334cf224b3a8917
#
_cell.length_a   1.000
_cell.length_b   1.000
_cell.length_c   1.000
_cell.angle_alpha   90.00
_cell.angle_beta   90.00
_cell.angle_gamma   90.00
#
_symmetry.space_group_name_H-M   'P 1'
#
loop_
_entity.id
_entity.type
_entity.pdbx_description
1 polymer ?
#
loop_
_entity_poly.entity_id
_entity_poly.type
_entity_poly.pdbx_seq_one_letter_code
_entity_poly.pdbx_strand_id
1 'polypeptide(L)'
;PQTDNFTRYNMSQGFPSNTIYEMIDDNKGNLWITTNNGLVCFNPEADTKRVYTTANGLLSNQFNFQSAFRDKKGRIYLGSINGFIVFDPETFVENSFLPPIVITDFYLFNKRLSVESPDSPLKGSITYLDEIELDANQNSFSLQVAALSYQAPEMNRLFNQLWSGYWT
;
A
#
# COMPACT_ATOMS: atom_id res chain seq x y z
N PRO A 1 8.55 31.94 -25.70
CA PRO A 1 9.29 30.74 -25.35
C PRO A 1 8.56 30.05 -24.22
N GLN A 2 7.98 28.91 -24.49
CA GLN A 2 7.40 28.04 -23.45
C GLN A 2 8.61 27.56 -22.63
N THR A 3 8.61 27.82 -21.34
CA THR A 3 9.57 27.20 -20.43
C THR A 3 9.25 25.71 -20.40
N ASP A 4 10.14 24.88 -20.96
CA ASP A 4 10.06 23.45 -20.88
C ASP A 4 10.22 23.06 -19.39
N ASN A 5 9.09 22.82 -18.73
CA ASN A 5 9.08 22.32 -17.37
C ASN A 5 9.11 20.78 -17.43
N PHE A 6 10.17 20.20 -16.88
CA PHE A 6 10.30 18.75 -16.70
C PHE A 6 9.92 18.36 -15.26
N THR A 7 9.00 17.43 -15.12
CA THR A 7 8.70 16.80 -13.84
C THR A 7 9.43 15.46 -13.78
N ARG A 8 10.24 15.25 -12.75
CA ARG A 8 10.97 14.01 -12.54
C ARG A 8 10.20 13.13 -11.57
N TYR A 9 9.95 11.89 -11.97
CA TYR A 9 9.36 10.87 -11.12
C TYR A 9 10.41 9.80 -10.77
N ASN A 10 10.53 9.44 -9.51
CA ASN A 10 11.48 8.47 -9.02
C ASN A 10 10.93 7.73 -7.77
N MET A 11 11.77 6.92 -7.13
CA MET A 11 11.36 6.15 -5.94
C MET A 11 10.90 7.03 -4.77
N SER A 12 11.42 8.26 -4.62
CA SER A 12 10.96 9.16 -3.55
C SER A 12 9.53 9.68 -3.76
N GLN A 13 9.03 9.57 -4.99
CA GLN A 13 7.66 9.92 -5.35
C GLN A 13 6.76 8.68 -5.54
N GLY A 14 7.16 7.51 -5.00
CA GLY A 14 6.32 6.32 -4.95
C GLY A 14 6.46 5.35 -6.12
N PHE A 15 7.45 5.53 -7.00
CA PHE A 15 7.79 4.51 -7.97
C PHE A 15 8.54 3.34 -7.30
N PRO A 16 8.32 2.09 -7.72
CA PRO A 16 8.98 0.93 -7.12
C PRO A 16 10.45 0.79 -7.52
N SER A 17 10.85 1.48 -8.59
CA SER A 17 12.21 1.49 -9.14
C SER A 17 12.47 2.74 -9.96
N ASN A 18 13.74 3.11 -10.09
CA ASN A 18 14.22 4.11 -11.04
C ASN A 18 14.53 3.51 -12.43
N THR A 19 14.49 2.18 -12.55
CA THR A 19 14.70 1.48 -13.82
C THR A 19 13.37 1.20 -14.48
N ILE A 20 13.10 1.89 -15.58
CA ILE A 20 11.91 1.73 -16.42
C ILE A 20 12.31 0.91 -17.65
N TYR A 21 11.54 -0.11 -17.98
CA TYR A 21 11.78 -0.95 -19.15
C TYR A 21 10.93 -0.59 -20.34
N GLU A 22 9.64 -0.31 -20.10
CA GLU A 22 8.70 0.08 -21.14
C GLU A 22 7.53 0.87 -20.56
N MET A 23 6.91 1.70 -21.39
CA MET A 23 5.67 2.41 -21.10
C MET A 23 4.66 2.20 -22.19
N ILE A 24 3.41 1.96 -21.81
CA ILE A 24 2.30 1.83 -22.75
C ILE A 24 1.08 2.56 -22.18
N ASP A 25 0.43 3.36 -23.03
CA ASP A 25 -0.78 4.09 -22.64
C ASP A 25 -2.02 3.20 -22.72
N ASP A 26 -3.03 3.52 -21.92
CA ASP A 26 -4.38 3.03 -22.10
C ASP A 26 -5.31 4.12 -22.66
N ASN A 27 -6.57 3.76 -22.93
CA ASN A 27 -7.54 4.74 -23.46
C ASN A 27 -8.13 5.66 -22.37
N LYS A 28 -7.69 5.51 -21.12
CA LYS A 28 -8.16 6.27 -19.94
C LYS A 28 -7.16 7.33 -19.47
N GLY A 29 -6.08 7.54 -20.23
CA GLY A 29 -5.03 8.49 -19.89
C GLY A 29 -4.04 7.98 -18.84
N ASN A 30 -4.05 6.66 -18.54
CA ASN A 30 -3.03 6.09 -17.68
C ASN A 30 -1.86 5.54 -18.50
N LEU A 31 -0.68 5.58 -17.89
CA LEU A 31 0.54 4.95 -18.38
C LEU A 31 0.81 3.69 -17.56
N TRP A 32 0.90 2.57 -18.24
CA TRP A 32 1.33 1.30 -17.65
C TRP A 32 2.83 1.15 -17.85
N ILE A 33 3.56 1.22 -16.75
CA ILE A 33 5.03 1.34 -16.74
C ILE A 33 5.63 0.09 -16.12
N THR A 34 6.39 -0.65 -16.92
CA THR A 34 7.10 -1.85 -16.46
C THR A 34 8.44 -1.48 -15.86
N THR A 35 8.80 -2.12 -14.77
CA THR A 35 10.04 -1.88 -14.05
C THR A 35 10.73 -3.20 -13.68
N ASN A 36 11.89 -3.13 -13.04
CA ASN A 36 12.54 -4.30 -12.45
C ASN A 36 11.97 -4.70 -11.07
N ASN A 37 11.00 -3.93 -10.54
CA ASN A 37 10.40 -4.19 -9.23
C ASN A 37 8.89 -3.91 -9.19
N GLY A 38 8.17 -4.33 -10.23
CA GLY A 38 6.72 -4.22 -10.32
C GLY A 38 6.24 -3.45 -11.55
N LEU A 39 4.92 -3.44 -11.70
CA LEU A 39 4.17 -2.71 -12.71
C LEU A 39 3.54 -1.47 -12.07
N VAL A 40 3.67 -0.32 -12.73
CA VAL A 40 3.03 0.93 -12.27
C VAL A 40 1.91 1.30 -13.22
N CYS A 41 0.73 1.56 -12.69
CA CYS A 41 -0.31 2.31 -13.37
C CYS A 41 -0.22 3.77 -12.89
N PHE A 42 0.14 4.67 -13.77
CA PHE A 42 0.34 6.08 -13.48
C PHE A 42 -0.60 6.96 -14.29
N ASN A 43 -1.35 7.80 -13.62
CA ASN A 43 -2.13 8.85 -14.27
C ASN A 43 -1.41 10.19 -14.10
N PRO A 44 -0.85 10.77 -15.18
CA PRO A 44 -0.09 12.02 -15.11
C PRO A 44 -0.96 13.24 -14.78
N GLU A 45 -2.23 13.25 -15.20
CA GLU A 45 -3.15 14.37 -14.95
C GLU A 45 -3.61 14.43 -13.50
N ALA A 46 -3.93 13.28 -12.93
CA ALA A 46 -4.36 13.17 -11.54
C ALA A 46 -3.19 13.02 -10.55
N ASP A 47 -1.96 12.89 -11.03
CA ASP A 47 -0.75 12.53 -10.28
C ASP A 47 -0.96 11.31 -9.37
N THR A 48 -1.73 10.33 -9.80
CA THR A 48 -1.99 9.11 -9.05
C THR A 48 -1.12 7.97 -9.56
N LYS A 49 -0.59 7.19 -8.63
CA LYS A 49 0.30 6.07 -8.90
C LYS A 49 -0.15 4.84 -8.13
N ARG A 50 -0.14 3.71 -8.82
CA ARG A 50 -0.44 2.39 -8.23
C ARG A 50 0.59 1.40 -8.67
N VAL A 51 1.11 0.66 -7.71
CA VAL A 51 2.16 -0.34 -7.94
C VAL A 51 1.57 -1.72 -7.74
N TYR A 52 1.75 -2.57 -8.74
CA TYR A 52 1.38 -3.97 -8.71
C TYR A 52 2.63 -4.84 -8.64
N THR A 53 2.57 -5.87 -7.83
CA THR A 53 3.67 -6.81 -7.58
C THR A 53 3.17 -8.24 -7.59
N THR A 54 4.02 -9.21 -7.30
CA THR A 54 3.62 -10.61 -7.10
C THR A 54 2.57 -10.77 -6.02
N ALA A 55 2.53 -9.88 -5.02
CA ALA A 55 1.48 -9.81 -4.02
C ALA A 55 0.09 -9.53 -4.60
N ASN A 56 0.03 -8.85 -5.73
CA ASN A 56 -1.21 -8.57 -6.48
C ASN A 56 -1.49 -9.62 -7.58
N GLY A 57 -0.71 -10.71 -7.62
CA GLY A 57 -0.88 -11.78 -8.58
C GLY A 57 -0.05 -11.69 -9.85
N LEU A 58 0.93 -10.79 -9.92
CA LEU A 58 1.88 -10.80 -11.04
C LEU A 58 2.74 -12.07 -10.98
N LEU A 59 3.12 -12.59 -12.14
CA LEU A 59 4.01 -13.75 -12.28
C LEU A 59 5.44 -13.45 -11.78
N SER A 60 5.86 -12.19 -11.89
CA SER A 60 7.14 -11.67 -11.46
C SER A 60 7.07 -10.17 -11.26
N ASN A 61 7.89 -9.64 -10.35
CA ASN A 61 8.09 -8.19 -10.23
C ASN A 61 9.04 -7.64 -11.31
N GLN A 62 9.84 -8.50 -11.94
CA GLN A 62 10.79 -8.10 -12.95
C GLN A 62 10.24 -8.32 -14.35
N PHE A 63 10.10 -7.24 -15.10
CA PHE A 63 9.69 -7.24 -16.49
C PHE A 63 10.89 -7.28 -17.44
N ASN A 64 10.63 -7.56 -18.69
CA ASN A 64 11.63 -7.58 -19.74
C ASN A 64 11.66 -6.23 -20.46
N PHE A 65 12.82 -5.86 -20.95
CA PHE A 65 13.02 -4.66 -21.75
C PHE A 65 12.29 -4.77 -23.09
N GLN A 66 11.61 -3.69 -23.51
CA GLN A 66 10.83 -3.61 -24.77
C GLN A 66 9.82 -4.75 -24.97
N SER A 67 9.16 -5.17 -23.91
CA SER A 67 8.23 -6.29 -23.93
C SER A 67 6.81 -5.88 -23.56
N ALA A 68 6.30 -4.80 -24.16
CA ALA A 68 4.94 -4.35 -24.03
C ALA A 68 4.26 -4.22 -25.39
N PHE A 69 3.00 -4.60 -25.47
CA PHE A 69 2.20 -4.50 -26.68
C PHE A 69 0.73 -4.25 -26.32
N ARG A 70 0.05 -3.39 -27.07
CA ARG A 70 -1.40 -3.21 -27.00
C ARG A 70 -2.05 -3.65 -28.28
N ASP A 71 -3.02 -4.54 -28.21
CA ASP A 71 -3.74 -5.02 -29.37
C ASP A 71 -4.85 -4.03 -29.83
N LYS A 72 -5.47 -4.33 -30.97
CA LYS A 72 -6.56 -3.51 -31.54
C LYS A 72 -7.82 -3.48 -30.67
N LYS A 73 -7.95 -4.39 -29.70
CA LYS A 73 -9.07 -4.45 -28.75
C LYS A 73 -8.75 -3.69 -27.45
N GLY A 74 -7.56 -3.07 -27.34
CA GLY A 74 -7.14 -2.33 -26.15
C GLY A 74 -6.46 -3.18 -25.08
N ARG A 75 -6.35 -4.51 -25.25
CA ARG A 75 -5.69 -5.37 -24.27
C ARG A 75 -4.18 -5.13 -24.27
N ILE A 76 -3.61 -5.06 -23.09
CA ILE A 76 -2.19 -4.86 -22.86
C ILE A 76 -1.51 -6.20 -22.56
N TYR A 77 -0.39 -6.43 -23.21
CA TYR A 77 0.49 -7.59 -23.07
C TYR A 77 1.83 -7.11 -22.53
N LEU A 78 2.28 -7.66 -21.43
CA LEU A 78 3.56 -7.29 -20.79
C LEU A 78 4.40 -8.53 -20.52
N GLY A 79 5.62 -8.56 -21.04
CA GLY A 79 6.56 -9.65 -20.85
C GLY A 79 7.35 -9.50 -19.56
N SER A 80 7.48 -10.58 -18.80
CA SER A 80 8.30 -10.68 -17.60
C SER A 80 9.27 -11.85 -17.68
N ILE A 81 10.19 -11.97 -16.73
CA ILE A 81 11.16 -13.08 -16.71
C ILE A 81 10.51 -14.46 -16.55
N ASN A 82 9.28 -14.53 -16.00
CA ASN A 82 8.56 -15.77 -15.75
C ASN A 82 7.38 -15.99 -16.72
N GLY A 83 7.35 -15.28 -17.83
CA GLY A 83 6.28 -15.37 -18.81
C GLY A 83 5.71 -14.01 -19.20
N PHE A 84 4.45 -13.95 -19.57
CA PHE A 84 3.78 -12.70 -19.90
C PHE A 84 2.41 -12.63 -19.24
N ILE A 85 1.95 -11.41 -19.00
CA ILE A 85 0.60 -11.13 -18.51
C ILE A 85 -0.20 -10.44 -19.62
N VAL A 86 -1.50 -10.68 -19.60
CA VAL A 86 -2.46 -10.03 -20.49
C VAL A 86 -3.63 -9.53 -19.65
N PHE A 87 -4.04 -8.31 -19.87
CA PHE A 87 -5.23 -7.75 -19.23
C PHE A 87 -5.89 -6.68 -20.11
N ASP A 88 -7.15 -6.43 -19.81
CA ASP A 88 -7.92 -5.35 -20.43
C ASP A 88 -8.04 -4.21 -19.40
N PRO A 89 -7.42 -3.03 -19.66
CA PRO A 89 -7.50 -1.90 -18.75
C PRO A 89 -8.94 -1.39 -18.52
N GLU A 90 -9.84 -1.65 -19.47
CA GLU A 90 -11.23 -1.20 -19.35
C GLU A 90 -12.03 -2.05 -18.37
N THR A 91 -11.72 -3.35 -18.30
CA THR A 91 -12.37 -4.29 -17.37
C THR A 91 -11.60 -4.50 -16.10
N PHE A 92 -10.43 -3.85 -15.96
CA PHE A 92 -9.61 -3.97 -14.79
C PHE A 92 -10.32 -3.33 -13.59
N VAL A 93 -10.84 -4.19 -12.70
CA VAL A 93 -11.51 -3.78 -11.48
C VAL A 93 -10.50 -3.75 -10.35
N GLU A 94 -10.38 -2.60 -9.75
CA GLU A 94 -9.53 -2.41 -8.61
C GLU A 94 -10.20 -2.95 -7.35
N ASN A 95 -9.43 -3.69 -6.57
CA ASN A 95 -9.87 -4.07 -5.24
C ASN A 95 -9.82 -2.85 -4.31
N SER A 96 -10.98 -2.22 -4.09
CA SER A 96 -11.13 -1.09 -3.17
C SER A 96 -11.42 -1.52 -1.73
N PHE A 97 -11.31 -2.81 -1.42
CA PHE A 97 -11.54 -3.32 -0.07
C PHE A 97 -10.52 -2.72 0.91
N LEU A 98 -11.00 -1.91 1.82
CA LEU A 98 -10.21 -1.42 2.95
C LEU A 98 -10.34 -2.44 4.08
N PRO A 99 -9.26 -3.15 4.43
CA PRO A 99 -9.32 -4.13 5.50
C PRO A 99 -9.61 -3.42 6.83
N PRO A 100 -10.53 -3.94 7.65
CA PRO A 100 -10.73 -3.43 8.98
C PRO A 100 -9.45 -3.60 9.81
N ILE A 101 -9.14 -2.57 10.58
CA ILE A 101 -8.00 -2.57 11.49
C ILE A 101 -8.52 -2.92 12.88
N VAL A 102 -7.84 -3.84 13.53
CA VAL A 102 -8.12 -4.21 14.92
C VAL A 102 -6.86 -4.04 15.77
N ILE A 103 -7.07 -3.61 17.02
CA ILE A 103 -6.00 -3.60 18.02
C ILE A 103 -5.94 -5.01 18.60
N THR A 104 -4.76 -5.65 18.51
CA THR A 104 -4.55 -7.01 18.98
C THR A 104 -3.93 -7.08 20.37
N ASP A 105 -3.04 -6.14 20.67
CA ASP A 105 -2.32 -6.14 21.92
C ASP A 105 -2.05 -4.73 22.44
N PHE A 106 -2.01 -4.62 23.77
CA PHE A 106 -1.63 -3.42 24.51
C PHE A 106 -0.41 -3.70 25.36
N TYR A 107 0.56 -2.82 25.28
CA TYR A 107 1.79 -2.89 26.05
C TYR A 107 1.91 -1.62 26.90
N LEU A 108 2.25 -1.80 28.17
CA LEU A 108 2.60 -0.73 29.10
C LEU A 108 4.04 -0.97 29.58
N PHE A 109 4.92 0.03 29.42
CA PHE A 109 6.35 -0.08 29.71
C PHE A 109 7.00 -1.32 29.06
N ASN A 110 6.68 -1.56 27.77
CA ASN A 110 7.11 -2.73 26.98
C ASN A 110 6.67 -4.10 27.53
N LYS A 111 5.73 -4.13 28.49
CA LYS A 111 5.15 -5.35 29.01
C LYS A 111 3.75 -5.52 28.46
N ARG A 112 3.50 -6.67 27.81
CA ARG A 112 2.15 -7.00 27.32
C ARG A 112 1.20 -7.13 28.50
N LEU A 113 0.06 -6.45 28.44
CA LEU A 113 -0.99 -6.52 29.43
C LEU A 113 -2.21 -7.25 28.88
N SER A 114 -2.85 -8.02 29.73
CA SER A 114 -4.18 -8.60 29.55
C SER A 114 -5.14 -8.01 30.56
N VAL A 115 -6.43 -8.31 30.43
CA VAL A 115 -7.47 -7.91 31.39
C VAL A 115 -7.14 -8.42 32.82
N GLU A 116 -6.53 -9.61 32.90
CA GLU A 116 -6.20 -10.27 34.17
C GLU A 116 -4.84 -9.79 34.77
N SER A 117 -4.10 -8.94 34.05
CA SER A 117 -2.82 -8.46 34.54
C SER A 117 -3.01 -7.55 35.75
N PRO A 118 -2.17 -7.66 36.80
CA PRO A 118 -2.19 -6.72 37.92
C PRO A 118 -2.03 -5.28 37.41
N ASP A 119 -2.81 -4.35 37.95
CA ASP A 119 -2.84 -2.92 37.56
C ASP A 119 -3.13 -2.66 36.08
N SER A 120 -3.85 -3.59 35.42
CA SER A 120 -4.24 -3.42 34.02
C SER A 120 -5.30 -2.34 33.88
N PRO A 121 -5.11 -1.36 32.96
CA PRO A 121 -6.13 -0.39 32.62
C PRO A 121 -7.23 -0.99 31.74
N LEU A 122 -7.05 -2.24 31.29
CA LEU A 122 -7.99 -2.89 30.38
C LEU A 122 -9.21 -3.42 31.16
N LYS A 123 -10.37 -2.83 30.89
CA LYS A 123 -11.67 -3.26 31.45
C LYS A 123 -12.32 -4.42 30.67
N GLY A 124 -11.70 -4.84 29.56
CA GLY A 124 -12.16 -5.89 28.65
C GLY A 124 -11.13 -6.20 27.57
N SER A 125 -11.48 -7.06 26.62
CA SER A 125 -10.59 -7.35 25.50
C SER A 125 -10.29 -6.08 24.70
N ILE A 126 -8.99 -5.77 24.48
CA ILE A 126 -8.52 -4.58 23.76
C ILE A 126 -9.16 -4.43 22.36
N THR A 127 -9.51 -5.54 21.73
CA THR A 127 -10.13 -5.56 20.40
C THR A 127 -11.52 -4.91 20.38
N TYR A 128 -12.21 -4.86 21.52
CA TYR A 128 -13.59 -4.39 21.65
C TYR A 128 -13.73 -3.16 22.57
N LEU A 129 -12.61 -2.61 23.06
CA LEU A 129 -12.64 -1.39 23.87
C LEU A 129 -12.62 -0.15 22.99
N ASP A 130 -13.53 0.77 23.25
CA ASP A 130 -13.57 2.08 22.57
C ASP A 130 -12.60 3.08 23.21
N GLU A 131 -12.27 2.89 24.49
CA GLU A 131 -11.38 3.77 25.26
C GLU A 131 -10.55 3.01 26.28
N ILE A 132 -9.37 3.53 26.60
CA ILE A 132 -8.50 3.08 27.67
C ILE A 132 -8.11 4.29 28.48
N GLU A 133 -8.39 4.26 29.78
CA GLU A 133 -7.97 5.28 30.71
C GLU A 133 -6.60 4.89 31.31
N LEU A 134 -5.64 5.79 31.20
CA LEU A 134 -4.29 5.59 31.75
C LEU A 134 -4.04 6.57 32.89
N ASP A 135 -3.42 6.10 33.95
CA ASP A 135 -2.94 6.95 35.02
C ASP A 135 -1.75 7.80 34.57
N ALA A 136 -1.51 8.93 35.27
CA ALA A 136 -0.43 9.84 34.91
C ALA A 136 0.97 9.21 34.94
N ASN A 137 1.15 8.13 35.69
CA ASN A 137 2.37 7.34 35.76
C ASN A 137 2.48 6.29 34.65
N GLN A 138 1.39 6.03 33.88
CA GLN A 138 1.32 5.05 32.79
C GLN A 138 1.59 5.72 31.42
N ASN A 139 2.66 6.49 31.34
CA ASN A 139 2.99 7.38 30.23
C ASN A 139 3.76 6.75 29.06
N SER A 140 4.11 5.47 29.15
CA SER A 140 4.82 4.75 28.07
C SER A 140 4.03 3.51 27.68
N PHE A 141 3.29 3.62 26.57
CA PHE A 141 2.50 2.51 26.06
C PHE A 141 2.73 2.29 24.57
N SER A 142 2.40 1.10 24.08
CA SER A 142 2.36 0.77 22.68
C SER A 142 1.18 -0.14 22.35
N LEU A 143 0.68 0.00 21.13
CA LEU A 143 -0.42 -0.77 20.59
C LEU A 143 0.08 -1.65 19.45
N GLN A 144 -0.29 -2.90 19.47
CA GLN A 144 -0.14 -3.77 18.30
C GLN A 144 -1.45 -3.78 17.54
N VAL A 145 -1.37 -3.56 16.23
CA VAL A 145 -2.53 -3.51 15.34
C VAL A 145 -2.37 -4.51 14.21
N ALA A 146 -3.48 -5.07 13.76
CA ALA A 146 -3.54 -5.93 12.59
C ALA A 146 -4.61 -5.45 11.62
N ALA A 147 -4.26 -5.43 10.33
CA ALA A 147 -5.23 -5.27 9.26
C ALA A 147 -5.78 -6.65 8.89
N LEU A 148 -7.10 -6.82 8.95
CA LEU A 148 -7.76 -8.10 8.64
C LEU A 148 -7.88 -8.25 7.11
N SER A 149 -6.76 -8.47 6.45
CA SER A 149 -6.69 -8.77 5.02
C SER A 149 -5.83 -9.98 4.78
N TYR A 150 -6.37 -10.91 4.00
CA TYR A 150 -5.63 -12.08 3.51
C TYR A 150 -5.06 -11.86 2.11
N GLN A 151 -5.43 -10.75 1.46
CA GLN A 151 -4.91 -10.39 0.14
C GLN A 151 -3.76 -9.39 0.32
N ALA A 152 -2.57 -9.76 -0.18
CA ALA A 152 -1.38 -8.94 -0.18
C ALA A 152 -1.10 -8.22 1.17
N PRO A 153 -0.97 -8.95 2.30
CA PRO A 153 -0.79 -8.34 3.62
C PRO A 153 0.42 -7.43 3.70
N GLU A 154 1.46 -7.68 2.91
CA GLU A 154 2.66 -6.86 2.79
C GLU A 154 2.43 -5.50 2.13
N MET A 155 1.30 -5.30 1.44
CA MET A 155 0.91 -4.03 0.84
C MET A 155 0.14 -3.12 1.81
N ASN A 156 -0.29 -3.65 2.95
CA ASN A 156 -1.02 -2.86 3.93
C ASN A 156 -0.06 -1.87 4.61
N ARG A 157 -0.37 -0.58 4.51
CA ARG A 157 0.33 0.48 5.22
C ARG A 157 -0.60 1.07 6.26
N LEU A 158 -0.17 1.03 7.51
CA LEU A 158 -0.89 1.63 8.62
C LEU A 158 -0.33 3.03 8.89
N PHE A 159 -1.19 4.04 8.84
CA PHE A 159 -0.85 5.39 9.25
C PHE A 159 -1.57 5.66 10.57
N ASN A 160 -0.81 6.07 11.59
CA ASN A 160 -1.36 6.51 12.85
C ASN A 160 -1.17 8.02 13.01
N GLN A 161 -2.17 8.68 13.54
CA GLN A 161 -2.10 10.08 13.94
C GLN A 161 -2.37 10.15 15.45
N LEU A 162 -1.34 10.51 16.22
CA LEU A 162 -1.49 10.81 17.64
C LEU A 162 -1.87 12.28 17.79
N TRP A 163 -3.00 12.55 18.42
CA TRP A 163 -3.36 13.90 18.84
C TRP A 163 -2.76 14.14 20.23
N SER A 164 -1.86 15.12 20.33
CA SER A 164 -1.41 15.60 21.63
C SER A 164 -2.51 16.48 22.22
N GLY A 165 -3.36 15.92 23.08
CA GLY A 165 -4.23 16.69 23.97
C GLY A 165 -3.44 17.14 25.20
N TYR A 166 -3.66 18.36 25.66
CA TYR A 166 -3.15 18.80 26.95
C TYR A 166 -3.84 17.99 28.06
N TRP A 167 -3.02 17.31 28.85
CA TRP A 167 -3.48 16.67 30.07
C TRP A 167 -3.65 17.77 31.12
N THR A 168 -4.86 18.03 31.55
CA THR A 168 -5.16 18.89 32.72
C THR A 168 -5.18 18.05 33.97
#